data_f4ece273882af4f80288e5d9c765302e
#
_entry.id   f4ece273882af4f80288e5d9c765302e
#
_cell.length_a   1.000
_cell.length_b   1.000
_cell.length_c   1.000
_cell.angle_alpha   90.00
_cell.angle_beta   90.00
_cell.angle_gamma   90.00
#
_symmetry.space_group_name_H-M   'P 1'
#
loop_
_entity.id
_entity.type
_entity.pdbx_description
1 polymer ?
#
loop_
_entity_poly.entity_id
_entity_poly.type
_entity_poly.pdbx_seq_one_letter_code
_entity_poly.pdbx_strand_id
1 'polypeptide(L)'
;MSKKILKVYNYKKLGNKKEVTYEFDNDGINLIIAKNRAGKTSIVQALEEHHGANKFIKNPLTEGEKDGYTEYEGTDKDGRKIKTRWEFNVNGDRIFTAVKQDENGRFKAISDPKKMVELLGKYYPITANEFFQKAKYTEGRKEIIEKYLLMCFTDKQKEELNKLKIAISDKNNTQTKDNLYFKRRDLNRDIDVLTKLINNNIVTEEEQKLLDNENKYREGRDKIVDEINVSDLAIQGRLLEKTELQKQINMLDAEITAIKTKEAELNERVARADKVFVRINEIKKKTNKDNEKLELANKTSLLQKTESEINISKEKIKIIYKNSKLPAGLEIGEDEIKLNGFSFDNTTNSESETWLAIIELMCQISDNELIFIGSLSEYDEETRQKVIAITDKYDKFVIATKVESEVNEPEIITIIKK
;
A
#
# COMPACT_ATOMS: atom_id res chain seq x y z
N MET A 1 -25.40 2.35 -36.35
CA MET A 1 -24.61 2.04 -35.13
C MET A 1 -25.58 1.82 -33.99
N SER A 2 -25.36 0.80 -33.13
CA SER A 2 -26.25 0.55 -32.00
C SER A 2 -25.93 1.56 -30.90
N LYS A 3 -26.91 2.40 -30.52
CA LYS A 3 -26.78 3.31 -29.37
C LYS A 3 -26.77 2.53 -28.05
N LYS A 4 -26.09 3.05 -27.04
CA LYS A 4 -26.24 2.61 -25.66
C LYS A 4 -27.41 3.39 -25.05
N ILE A 5 -28.19 2.72 -24.23
CA ILE A 5 -29.44 3.27 -23.67
C ILE A 5 -29.41 3.10 -22.16
N LEU A 6 -29.67 4.19 -21.44
CA LEU A 6 -29.95 4.18 -20.00
C LEU A 6 -31.38 4.64 -19.75
N LYS A 7 -32.20 3.79 -19.12
CA LYS A 7 -33.53 4.16 -18.65
C LYS A 7 -33.50 4.29 -17.13
N VAL A 8 -34.17 5.28 -16.63
CA VAL A 8 -34.27 5.56 -15.20
C VAL A 8 -35.71 5.87 -14.79
N TYR A 9 -36.12 5.33 -13.65
CA TYR A 9 -37.41 5.58 -13.03
C TYR A 9 -37.22 5.75 -11.53
N ASN A 10 -37.68 6.86 -10.98
CA ASN A 10 -37.55 7.21 -9.57
C ASN A 10 -36.13 7.04 -9.00
N TYR A 11 -35.12 7.41 -9.78
CA TYR A 11 -33.73 7.28 -9.39
C TYR A 11 -33.14 8.64 -9.00
N LYS A 12 -32.92 8.85 -7.71
CA LYS A 12 -32.40 10.14 -7.16
C LYS A 12 -33.28 11.33 -7.63
N LYS A 13 -32.74 12.20 -8.52
CA LYS A 13 -33.47 13.35 -9.09
C LYS A 13 -33.96 13.09 -10.51
N LEU A 14 -33.84 11.87 -11.00
CA LEU A 14 -34.17 11.49 -12.37
C LEU A 14 -35.44 10.63 -12.40
N GLY A 15 -36.24 10.82 -13.42
CA GLY A 15 -37.40 9.97 -13.70
C GLY A 15 -38.45 9.98 -12.60
N ASN A 16 -38.70 11.13 -11.94
CA ASN A 16 -39.71 11.25 -10.89
C ASN A 16 -41.11 10.93 -11.46
N LYS A 17 -41.67 9.80 -11.03
CA LYS A 17 -43.00 9.24 -11.45
C LYS A 17 -43.16 9.03 -12.96
N LYS A 18 -42.08 9.08 -13.73
CA LYS A 18 -42.03 8.74 -15.16
C LYS A 18 -40.71 8.10 -15.53
N GLU A 19 -40.72 7.20 -16.49
CA GLU A 19 -39.49 6.67 -17.08
C GLU A 19 -38.86 7.75 -17.96
N VAL A 20 -37.53 7.93 -17.83
CA VAL A 20 -36.72 8.80 -18.69
C VAL A 20 -35.66 7.94 -19.34
N THR A 21 -35.49 8.13 -20.66
CA THR A 21 -34.49 7.41 -21.47
C THR A 21 -33.40 8.37 -21.91
N TYR A 22 -32.15 7.96 -21.70
CA TYR A 22 -30.96 8.65 -22.21
C TYR A 22 -30.28 7.75 -23.24
N GLU A 23 -30.01 8.32 -24.41
CA GLU A 23 -29.32 7.64 -25.51
C GLU A 23 -27.91 8.17 -25.65
N PHE A 24 -26.93 7.29 -25.80
CA PHE A 24 -25.53 7.62 -25.96
C PHE A 24 -24.99 7.00 -27.23
N ASP A 25 -24.16 7.73 -27.95
CA ASP A 25 -23.45 7.23 -29.12
C ASP A 25 -22.20 6.45 -28.69
N ASN A 26 -21.83 5.46 -29.48
CA ASN A 26 -20.58 4.70 -29.23
C ASN A 26 -19.35 5.52 -29.51
N ASP A 27 -19.42 6.44 -30.46
CA ASP A 27 -18.30 7.22 -30.95
C ASP A 27 -18.33 8.64 -30.35
N GLY A 28 -17.15 9.18 -30.07
CA GLY A 28 -16.99 10.54 -29.56
C GLY A 28 -17.23 10.67 -28.07
N ILE A 29 -17.44 11.90 -27.62
CA ILE A 29 -17.70 12.23 -26.20
C ILE A 29 -19.20 12.49 -26.02
N ASN A 30 -19.87 11.68 -25.20
CA ASN A 30 -21.25 11.92 -24.80
C ASN A 30 -21.29 12.92 -23.65
N LEU A 31 -21.73 14.11 -23.92
CA LEU A 31 -21.78 15.23 -23.00
C LEU A 31 -23.15 15.34 -22.33
N ILE A 32 -23.19 15.14 -21.03
CA ILE A 32 -24.39 15.36 -20.22
C ILE A 32 -24.43 16.84 -19.81
N ILE A 33 -25.36 17.59 -20.38
CA ILE A 33 -25.53 19.00 -20.08
C ILE A 33 -26.77 19.24 -19.24
N ALA A 34 -26.67 20.05 -18.21
CA ALA A 34 -27.76 20.56 -17.41
C ALA A 34 -27.27 21.61 -16.43
N LYS A 35 -28.19 22.35 -15.83
CA LYS A 35 -27.88 23.23 -14.70
C LYS A 35 -27.35 22.46 -13.50
N ASN A 36 -26.79 23.20 -12.54
CA ASN A 36 -26.34 22.59 -11.28
C ASN A 36 -27.50 21.87 -10.55
N ARG A 37 -27.22 20.71 -9.96
CA ARG A 37 -28.18 19.88 -9.21
C ARG A 37 -29.32 19.26 -10.05
N ALA A 38 -29.28 19.32 -11.36
CA ALA A 38 -30.32 18.73 -12.25
C ALA A 38 -30.17 17.21 -12.45
N GLY A 39 -29.15 16.55 -11.88
CA GLY A 39 -29.04 15.09 -11.94
C GLY A 39 -27.94 14.55 -12.84
N LYS A 40 -27.02 15.41 -13.41
CA LYS A 40 -25.88 14.95 -14.22
C LYS A 40 -25.08 13.82 -13.54
N THR A 41 -24.67 14.05 -12.29
CA THR A 41 -23.94 13.05 -11.50
C THR A 41 -24.77 11.78 -11.27
N SER A 42 -26.09 11.88 -11.20
CA SER A 42 -26.95 10.70 -11.05
C SER A 42 -26.95 9.83 -12.31
N ILE A 43 -26.89 10.41 -13.50
CA ILE A 43 -26.73 9.65 -14.76
C ILE A 43 -25.39 8.93 -14.78
N VAL A 44 -24.30 9.63 -14.46
CA VAL A 44 -22.96 9.01 -14.38
C VAL A 44 -22.94 7.85 -13.39
N GLN A 45 -23.49 8.06 -12.19
CA GLN A 45 -23.57 7.02 -11.15
C GLN A 45 -24.40 5.81 -11.57
N ALA A 46 -25.52 6.03 -12.29
CA ALA A 46 -26.29 4.93 -12.82
C ALA A 46 -25.49 4.12 -13.85
N LEU A 47 -24.77 4.77 -14.77
CA LEU A 47 -23.89 4.10 -15.72
C LEU A 47 -22.77 3.32 -15.00
N GLU A 48 -22.12 3.95 -14.01
CA GLU A 48 -21.08 3.31 -13.21
C GLU A 48 -21.58 2.05 -12.49
N GLU A 49 -22.79 2.08 -11.91
CA GLU A 49 -23.38 0.89 -11.27
C GLU A 49 -23.60 -0.26 -12.27
N HIS A 50 -24.05 0.05 -13.48
CA HIS A 50 -24.22 -0.95 -14.54
C HIS A 50 -22.89 -1.50 -15.06
N HIS A 51 -21.82 -0.72 -14.98
CA HIS A 51 -20.45 -1.12 -15.37
C HIS A 51 -19.64 -1.72 -14.22
N GLY A 52 -20.28 -2.08 -13.11
CA GLY A 52 -19.63 -2.81 -12.03
C GLY A 52 -18.80 -1.96 -11.09
N ALA A 53 -19.07 -0.65 -11.01
CA ALA A 53 -18.45 0.19 -9.97
C ALA A 53 -18.87 -0.33 -8.60
N ASN A 54 -17.90 -0.73 -7.78
CA ASN A 54 -18.13 -1.29 -6.42
C ASN A 54 -18.63 -0.24 -5.40
N LYS A 55 -19.00 0.95 -5.83
CA LYS A 55 -19.58 1.99 -4.98
C LYS A 55 -21.10 1.88 -5.04
N PHE A 56 -21.67 1.09 -4.15
CA PHE A 56 -23.10 1.14 -3.93
C PHE A 56 -23.54 2.55 -3.57
N ILE A 57 -24.40 3.10 -4.39
CA ILE A 57 -24.97 4.41 -4.15
C ILE A 57 -25.91 4.31 -2.95
N LYS A 58 -25.62 5.06 -1.90
CA LYS A 58 -26.53 5.18 -0.77
C LYS A 58 -27.79 5.91 -1.25
N ASN A 59 -28.96 5.33 -0.94
CA ASN A 59 -30.28 5.91 -1.26
C ASN A 59 -30.43 6.23 -2.77
N PRO A 60 -30.50 5.22 -3.64
CA PRO A 60 -30.71 5.42 -5.07
C PRO A 60 -32.14 5.92 -5.40
N LEU A 61 -33.12 5.59 -4.53
CA LEU A 61 -34.53 5.93 -4.73
C LEU A 61 -34.78 7.43 -4.58
N THR A 62 -35.65 7.97 -5.41
CA THR A 62 -36.17 9.35 -5.28
C THR A 62 -36.91 9.49 -3.94
N GLU A 63 -36.67 10.58 -3.23
CA GLU A 63 -37.28 10.87 -1.94
C GLU A 63 -38.81 10.86 -2.04
N GLY A 64 -39.45 10.06 -1.15
CA GLY A 64 -40.89 9.89 -1.12
C GLY A 64 -41.47 8.79 -2.03
N GLU A 65 -40.65 8.19 -2.88
CA GLU A 65 -41.08 7.12 -3.78
C GLU A 65 -40.90 5.74 -3.11
N LYS A 66 -41.71 4.75 -3.54
CA LYS A 66 -41.72 3.40 -2.97
C LYS A 66 -40.77 2.43 -3.68
N ASP A 67 -40.60 2.62 -4.97
CA ASP A 67 -39.79 1.82 -5.86
C ASP A 67 -39.17 2.65 -6.98
N GLY A 68 -38.17 2.09 -7.60
CA GLY A 68 -37.48 2.71 -8.73
C GLY A 68 -36.53 1.72 -9.39
N TYR A 69 -36.04 2.08 -10.57
CA TYR A 69 -35.06 1.26 -11.27
C TYR A 69 -34.14 2.09 -12.18
N THR A 70 -33.02 1.47 -12.51
CA THR A 70 -32.18 1.85 -13.64
C THR A 70 -32.01 0.65 -14.56
N GLU A 71 -32.03 0.86 -15.86
CA GLU A 71 -31.84 -0.17 -16.87
C GLU A 71 -30.85 0.32 -17.92
N TYR A 72 -29.85 -0.52 -18.25
CA TYR A 72 -28.84 -0.22 -19.24
C TYR A 72 -28.85 -1.25 -20.36
N GLU A 73 -28.82 -0.79 -21.60
CA GLU A 73 -28.67 -1.62 -22.79
C GLU A 73 -27.39 -1.17 -23.51
N GLY A 74 -26.49 -2.12 -23.77
CA GLY A 74 -25.22 -1.85 -24.42
C GLY A 74 -24.61 -3.13 -25.00
N THR A 75 -23.29 -3.15 -25.08
CA THR A 75 -22.53 -4.33 -25.53
C THR A 75 -21.55 -4.75 -24.48
N ASP A 76 -21.20 -6.03 -24.42
CA ASP A 76 -20.09 -6.53 -23.62
C ASP A 76 -18.76 -6.37 -24.38
N LYS A 77 -17.65 -6.73 -23.73
CA LYS A 77 -16.30 -6.69 -24.33
C LYS A 77 -16.12 -7.53 -25.59
N ASP A 78 -17.02 -8.47 -25.85
CA ASP A 78 -17.03 -9.31 -27.05
C ASP A 78 -17.97 -8.75 -28.14
N GLY A 79 -18.55 -7.55 -27.95
CA GLY A 79 -19.49 -6.89 -28.86
C GLY A 79 -20.91 -7.46 -28.84
N ARG A 80 -21.27 -8.33 -27.87
CA ARG A 80 -22.58 -8.95 -27.76
C ARG A 80 -23.54 -8.06 -26.96
N LYS A 81 -24.78 -8.00 -27.38
CA LYS A 81 -25.79 -7.19 -26.67
C LYS A 81 -25.98 -7.66 -25.25
N ILE A 82 -26.00 -6.71 -24.32
CA ILE A 82 -26.26 -6.92 -22.90
C ILE A 82 -27.33 -5.93 -22.45
N LYS A 83 -28.19 -6.41 -21.57
CA LYS A 83 -29.17 -5.58 -20.88
C LYS A 83 -29.09 -5.89 -19.41
N THR A 84 -28.99 -4.85 -18.58
CA THR A 84 -28.89 -4.95 -17.13
C THR A 84 -29.89 -4.05 -16.47
N ARG A 85 -30.43 -4.46 -15.32
CA ARG A 85 -31.41 -3.71 -14.56
C ARG A 85 -31.17 -3.83 -13.07
N TRP A 86 -31.17 -2.69 -12.40
CA TRP A 86 -31.22 -2.56 -10.96
C TRP A 86 -32.58 -2.06 -10.52
N GLU A 87 -33.23 -2.77 -9.63
CA GLU A 87 -34.46 -2.37 -8.99
C GLU A 87 -34.20 -2.02 -7.52
N PHE A 88 -34.87 -0.99 -7.03
CA PHE A 88 -34.70 -0.47 -5.67
C PHE A 88 -36.08 -0.30 -5.03
N ASN A 89 -36.15 -0.53 -3.73
CA ASN A 89 -37.35 -0.26 -2.97
C ASN A 89 -37.10 0.58 -1.72
N VAL A 90 -38.15 1.03 -1.06
CA VAL A 90 -38.10 1.88 0.15
C VAL A 90 -37.44 1.15 1.33
N ASN A 91 -37.37 -0.17 1.35
CA ASN A 91 -36.73 -0.96 2.40
C ASN A 91 -35.19 -1.03 2.21
N GLY A 92 -34.68 -0.47 1.12
CA GLY A 92 -33.26 -0.52 0.77
C GLY A 92 -32.85 -1.80 0.05
N ASP A 93 -33.79 -2.67 -0.31
CA ASP A 93 -33.53 -3.87 -1.11
C ASP A 93 -33.13 -3.48 -2.52
N ARG A 94 -32.19 -4.25 -3.09
CA ARG A 94 -31.71 -4.09 -4.46
C ARG A 94 -31.74 -5.43 -5.18
N ILE A 95 -32.39 -5.44 -6.32
CA ILE A 95 -32.46 -6.62 -7.17
C ILE A 95 -31.73 -6.31 -8.47
N PHE A 96 -30.77 -7.16 -8.79
CA PHE A 96 -30.04 -7.08 -10.05
C PHE A 96 -30.52 -8.18 -10.99
N THR A 97 -30.84 -7.79 -12.21
CA THR A 97 -31.10 -8.73 -13.31
C THR A 97 -30.27 -8.34 -14.52
N ALA A 98 -29.77 -9.33 -15.22
CA ALA A 98 -29.02 -9.11 -16.45
C ALA A 98 -29.30 -10.22 -17.46
N VAL A 99 -29.29 -9.86 -18.74
CA VAL A 99 -29.37 -10.79 -19.85
C VAL A 99 -28.27 -10.47 -20.86
N LYS A 100 -27.67 -11.52 -21.42
CA LYS A 100 -26.63 -11.40 -22.47
C LYS A 100 -27.06 -12.19 -23.69
N GLN A 101 -26.82 -11.65 -24.86
CA GLN A 101 -27.05 -12.33 -26.13
C GLN A 101 -25.97 -13.40 -26.36
N ASP A 102 -26.35 -14.63 -26.65
CA ASP A 102 -25.44 -15.71 -27.03
C ASP A 102 -25.08 -15.66 -28.53
N GLU A 103 -24.25 -16.59 -28.97
CA GLU A 103 -23.78 -16.68 -30.36
C GLU A 103 -24.91 -16.94 -31.38
N ASN A 104 -26.04 -17.46 -30.90
CA ASN A 104 -27.23 -17.71 -31.73
C ASN A 104 -28.23 -16.54 -31.67
N GLY A 105 -27.86 -15.40 -31.07
CA GLY A 105 -28.73 -14.25 -30.93
C GLY A 105 -29.78 -14.36 -29.82
N ARG A 106 -29.76 -15.43 -28.98
CA ARG A 106 -30.72 -15.64 -27.90
C ARG A 106 -30.22 -15.01 -26.61
N PHE A 107 -31.11 -14.39 -25.85
CA PHE A 107 -30.78 -13.82 -24.56
C PHE A 107 -30.77 -14.88 -23.45
N LYS A 108 -29.68 -14.93 -22.68
CA LYS A 108 -29.53 -15.77 -21.48
C LYS A 108 -29.41 -14.91 -20.24
N ALA A 109 -30.10 -15.31 -19.17
CA ALA A 109 -30.09 -14.62 -17.90
C ALA A 109 -28.75 -14.78 -17.19
N ILE A 110 -28.30 -13.68 -16.54
CA ILE A 110 -27.14 -13.62 -15.67
C ILE A 110 -27.64 -13.12 -14.32
N SER A 111 -27.58 -13.96 -13.29
CA SER A 111 -28.13 -13.65 -11.97
C SER A 111 -27.13 -13.08 -10.98
N ASP A 112 -25.83 -13.11 -11.29
CA ASP A 112 -24.77 -12.69 -10.38
C ASP A 112 -24.14 -11.37 -10.85
N PRO A 113 -24.28 -10.26 -10.06
CA PRO A 113 -23.65 -8.98 -10.39
C PRO A 113 -22.13 -9.06 -10.55
N LYS A 114 -21.46 -10.00 -9.88
CA LYS A 114 -19.99 -10.18 -10.00
C LYS A 114 -19.58 -10.59 -11.41
N LYS A 115 -20.43 -11.31 -12.12
CA LYS A 115 -20.19 -11.67 -13.53
C LYS A 115 -20.16 -10.47 -14.47
N MET A 116 -20.70 -9.32 -14.04
CA MET A 116 -20.63 -8.08 -14.84
C MET A 116 -19.19 -7.61 -15.03
N VAL A 117 -18.34 -7.75 -14.02
CA VAL A 117 -16.90 -7.41 -14.14
C VAL A 117 -16.21 -8.33 -15.16
N GLU A 118 -16.62 -9.60 -15.24
CA GLU A 118 -16.08 -10.55 -16.22
C GLU A 118 -16.53 -10.22 -17.65
N LEU A 119 -17.75 -9.70 -17.80
CA LEU A 119 -18.35 -9.36 -19.09
C LEU A 119 -17.95 -7.99 -19.61
N LEU A 120 -17.94 -6.98 -18.75
CA LEU A 120 -17.68 -5.60 -19.12
C LEU A 120 -16.25 -5.15 -18.84
N GLY A 121 -15.46 -5.97 -18.15
CA GLY A 121 -14.12 -5.61 -17.67
C GLY A 121 -14.17 -4.78 -16.39
N LYS A 122 -12.99 -4.55 -15.80
CA LYS A 122 -12.86 -3.82 -14.55
C LYS A 122 -12.96 -2.32 -14.79
N TYR A 123 -13.93 -1.69 -14.15
CA TYR A 123 -14.11 -0.24 -14.17
C TYR A 123 -13.34 0.44 -13.03
N TYR A 124 -12.72 1.56 -13.32
CA TYR A 124 -11.96 2.37 -12.36
C TYR A 124 -12.63 3.74 -12.19
N PRO A 125 -13.39 3.97 -11.11
CA PRO A 125 -14.16 5.20 -10.91
C PRO A 125 -13.24 6.34 -10.40
N ILE A 126 -12.37 6.82 -11.25
CA ILE A 126 -11.54 8.00 -10.99
C ILE A 126 -11.54 8.89 -12.23
N THR A 127 -11.78 10.18 -12.06
CA THR A 127 -11.69 11.15 -13.13
C THR A 127 -10.26 11.65 -13.33
N ALA A 128 -9.97 12.22 -14.51
CA ALA A 128 -8.65 12.80 -14.77
C ALA A 128 -8.28 13.88 -13.75
N ASN A 129 -9.26 14.72 -13.35
CA ASN A 129 -9.03 15.75 -12.34
C ASN A 129 -8.75 15.15 -10.94
N GLU A 130 -9.53 14.14 -10.49
CA GLU A 130 -9.28 13.46 -9.22
C GLU A 130 -7.90 12.80 -9.19
N PHE A 131 -7.50 12.15 -10.29
CA PHE A 131 -6.17 11.57 -10.45
C PHE A 131 -5.10 12.65 -10.31
N PHE A 132 -5.24 13.77 -11.04
CA PHE A 132 -4.32 14.90 -11.00
C PHE A 132 -4.19 15.51 -9.61
N GLN A 133 -5.33 15.75 -8.91
CA GLN A 133 -5.31 16.30 -7.56
C GLN A 133 -4.61 15.36 -6.58
N LYS A 134 -4.86 14.06 -6.67
CA LYS A 134 -4.16 13.05 -5.84
C LYS A 134 -2.66 13.01 -6.15
N ALA A 135 -2.26 13.13 -7.42
CA ALA A 135 -0.86 13.09 -7.83
C ALA A 135 -0.01 14.25 -7.27
N LYS A 136 -0.63 15.36 -6.87
CA LYS A 136 0.08 16.49 -6.23
C LYS A 136 0.63 16.18 -4.84
N TYR A 137 0.08 15.20 -4.12
CA TYR A 137 0.44 14.89 -2.74
C TYR A 137 1.14 13.53 -2.63
N THR A 138 2.13 13.41 -1.75
CA THR A 138 2.93 12.18 -1.59
C THR A 138 2.10 10.93 -1.31
N GLU A 139 1.11 11.01 -0.42
CA GLU A 139 0.22 9.86 -0.12
C GLU A 139 -0.68 9.52 -1.31
N GLY A 140 -1.20 10.54 -1.99
CA GLY A 140 -2.00 10.36 -3.20
C GLY A 140 -1.19 9.74 -4.34
N ARG A 141 0.08 10.14 -4.52
CA ARG A 141 0.99 9.52 -5.49
C ARG A 141 1.21 8.04 -5.23
N LYS A 142 1.41 7.66 -3.96
CA LYS A 142 1.54 6.25 -3.58
C LYS A 142 0.28 5.45 -3.92
N GLU A 143 -0.89 5.99 -3.58
CA GLU A 143 -2.16 5.36 -3.93
C GLU A 143 -2.31 5.19 -5.45
N ILE A 144 -1.94 6.20 -6.24
CA ILE A 144 -2.00 6.15 -7.70
C ILE A 144 -1.04 5.11 -8.26
N ILE A 145 0.20 5.10 -7.80
CA ILE A 145 1.21 4.12 -8.23
C ILE A 145 0.70 2.70 -7.97
N GLU A 146 0.23 2.43 -6.75
CA GLU A 146 -0.22 1.10 -6.34
C GLU A 146 -1.49 0.64 -7.06
N LYS A 147 -2.49 1.52 -7.21
CA LYS A 147 -3.79 1.14 -7.76
C LYS A 147 -3.87 1.17 -9.28
N TYR A 148 -3.17 2.10 -9.92
CA TYR A 148 -3.36 2.37 -11.34
C TYR A 148 -2.09 2.13 -12.16
N LEU A 149 -0.97 2.72 -11.78
CA LEU A 149 0.23 2.65 -12.60
C LEU A 149 0.84 1.24 -12.67
N LEU A 150 0.78 0.46 -11.57
CA LEU A 150 1.25 -0.92 -11.58
C LEU A 150 0.46 -1.86 -12.50
N MET A 151 -0.71 -1.44 -13.01
CA MET A 151 -1.46 -2.22 -14.00
C MET A 151 -0.81 -2.22 -15.38
N CYS A 152 -0.01 -1.19 -15.69
CA CYS A 152 0.78 -1.12 -16.92
C CYS A 152 1.98 -2.08 -16.95
N PHE A 153 2.21 -2.84 -15.87
CA PHE A 153 3.35 -3.73 -15.71
C PHE A 153 2.93 -5.18 -15.97
N THR A 154 3.82 -5.94 -16.59
CA THR A 154 3.66 -7.40 -16.70
C THR A 154 3.76 -8.05 -15.32
N ASP A 155 3.19 -9.25 -15.16
CA ASP A 155 3.24 -9.96 -13.88
C ASP A 155 4.67 -10.26 -13.43
N LYS A 156 5.57 -10.54 -14.39
CA LYS A 156 6.99 -10.70 -14.11
C LYS A 156 7.63 -9.43 -13.56
N GLN A 157 7.31 -8.26 -14.13
CA GLN A 157 7.79 -6.96 -13.64
C GLN A 157 7.25 -6.64 -12.24
N LYS A 158 5.96 -6.96 -11.98
CA LYS A 158 5.34 -6.77 -10.65
C LYS A 158 6.01 -7.64 -9.60
N GLU A 159 6.30 -8.90 -9.93
CA GLU A 159 6.98 -9.83 -9.01
C GLU A 159 8.41 -9.38 -8.70
N GLU A 160 9.17 -8.99 -9.72
CA GLU A 160 10.54 -8.48 -9.55
C GLU A 160 10.55 -7.17 -8.75
N LEU A 161 9.63 -6.24 -9.05
CA LEU A 161 9.47 -4.98 -8.32
C LEU A 161 9.15 -5.21 -6.84
N ASN A 162 8.25 -6.15 -6.54
CA ASN A 162 7.91 -6.50 -5.16
C ASN A 162 9.11 -7.08 -4.40
N LYS A 163 9.88 -7.97 -5.02
CA LYS A 163 11.11 -8.52 -4.42
C LYS A 163 12.13 -7.41 -4.10
N LEU A 164 12.33 -6.48 -5.05
CA LEU A 164 13.25 -5.36 -4.86
C LEU A 164 12.76 -4.36 -3.81
N LYS A 165 11.46 -4.03 -3.80
CA LYS A 165 10.86 -3.14 -2.79
C LYS A 165 10.94 -3.73 -1.38
N ILE A 166 10.68 -5.02 -1.22
CA ILE A 166 10.83 -5.72 0.07
C ILE A 166 12.29 -5.67 0.52
N ALA A 167 13.26 -5.91 -0.38
CA ALA A 167 14.68 -5.90 -0.05
C ALA A 167 15.19 -4.54 0.43
N ILE A 168 14.60 -3.42 -0.04
CA ILE A 168 15.02 -2.05 0.32
C ILE A 168 14.08 -1.35 1.30
N SER A 169 12.91 -1.93 1.64
CA SER A 169 11.88 -1.27 2.46
C SER A 169 12.30 -1.14 3.92
N ASP A 170 12.12 0.07 4.45
CA ASP A 170 12.34 0.40 5.87
C ASP A 170 11.11 0.12 6.76
N LYS A 171 9.95 -0.16 6.16
CA LYS A 171 8.65 -0.05 6.85
C LYS A 171 7.99 -1.36 7.27
N ASN A 172 8.47 -2.51 6.87
CA ASN A 172 7.78 -3.73 7.24
C ASN A 172 8.39 -4.36 8.49
N ASN A 173 7.58 -4.44 9.54
CA ASN A 173 7.76 -5.20 10.77
C ASN A 173 8.03 -6.72 10.57
N THR A 174 8.20 -7.18 9.38
CA THR A 174 8.74 -8.49 9.08
C THR A 174 10.25 -8.38 9.06
N GLN A 175 10.85 -8.72 10.20
CA GLN A 175 12.28 -8.96 10.36
C GLN A 175 12.71 -10.11 9.42
N THR A 176 12.69 -9.90 8.14
CA THR A 176 13.38 -10.80 7.23
C THR A 176 14.86 -10.42 7.29
N LYS A 177 15.70 -11.40 7.68
CA LYS A 177 17.17 -11.27 7.76
C LYS A 177 17.82 -10.73 6.49
N ASP A 178 17.06 -10.59 5.41
CA ASP A 178 17.51 -10.20 4.09
C ASP A 178 17.17 -8.75 3.72
N ASN A 179 16.56 -7.98 4.62
CA ASN A 179 16.26 -6.57 4.35
C ASN A 179 17.53 -5.71 4.44
N LEU A 180 17.96 -5.15 3.32
CA LEU A 180 19.20 -4.36 3.19
C LEU A 180 19.21 -3.11 4.07
N TYR A 181 18.08 -2.47 4.31
CA TYR A 181 17.99 -1.31 5.21
C TYR A 181 18.20 -1.68 6.67
N PHE A 182 17.68 -2.81 7.13
CA PHE A 182 17.95 -3.31 8.48
C PHE A 182 19.42 -3.67 8.66
N LYS A 183 20.01 -4.38 7.69
CA LYS A 183 21.45 -4.68 7.70
C LYS A 183 22.29 -3.43 7.78
N ARG A 184 21.99 -2.41 6.97
CA ARG A 184 22.68 -1.12 6.99
C ARG A 184 22.56 -0.41 8.34
N ARG A 185 21.35 -0.35 8.91
CA ARG A 185 21.09 0.30 10.21
C ARG A 185 21.84 -0.37 11.35
N ASP A 186 21.83 -1.71 11.39
CA ASP A 186 22.52 -2.47 12.44
C ASP A 186 24.03 -2.32 12.30
N LEU A 187 24.59 -2.35 11.08
CA LEU A 187 26.01 -2.11 10.83
C LEU A 187 26.46 -0.70 11.24
N ASN A 188 25.66 0.34 10.95
CA ASN A 188 25.98 1.71 11.37
C ASN A 188 26.04 1.82 12.90
N ARG A 189 25.08 1.22 13.62
CA ARG A 189 25.09 1.21 15.09
C ARG A 189 26.33 0.51 15.64
N ASP A 190 26.70 -0.63 15.08
CA ASP A 190 27.86 -1.39 15.51
C ASP A 190 29.17 -0.65 15.23
N ILE A 191 29.29 0.05 14.08
CA ILE A 191 30.41 0.92 13.74
C ILE A 191 30.56 2.06 14.76
N ASP A 192 29.46 2.73 15.13
CA ASP A 192 29.47 3.82 16.10
C ASP A 192 29.94 3.33 17.49
N VAL A 193 29.49 2.14 17.91
CA VAL A 193 29.93 1.53 19.17
C VAL A 193 31.40 1.18 19.13
N LEU A 194 31.88 0.51 18.09
CA LEU A 194 33.28 0.13 17.93
C LEU A 194 34.21 1.36 17.83
N THR A 195 33.78 2.41 17.11
CA THR A 195 34.53 3.64 16.99
C THR A 195 34.73 4.33 18.35
N LYS A 196 33.69 4.37 19.18
CA LYS A 196 33.77 4.91 20.55
C LYS A 196 34.66 4.05 21.45
N LEU A 197 34.64 2.74 21.31
CA LEU A 197 35.48 1.80 22.07
C LEU A 197 36.97 1.96 21.71
N ILE A 198 37.31 2.13 20.43
CA ILE A 198 38.70 2.30 19.95
C ILE A 198 39.31 3.60 20.46
N ASN A 199 38.52 4.69 20.53
CA ASN A 199 39.02 6.01 20.88
C ASN A 199 39.33 6.21 22.38
N ASN A 200 38.84 5.31 23.25
CA ASN A 200 38.88 5.50 24.71
C ASN A 200 39.99 4.69 25.44
N ASN A 201 40.98 4.09 24.75
CA ASN A 201 41.69 2.95 25.31
C ASN A 201 43.24 3.06 25.28
N ILE A 202 43.83 3.38 26.42
CA ILE A 202 45.26 3.17 26.73
C ILE A 202 45.36 2.25 27.95
N VAL A 203 46.12 1.15 27.83
CA VAL A 203 46.28 0.13 28.89
C VAL A 203 47.45 0.54 29.80
N THR A 204 47.30 0.46 31.12
CA THR A 204 48.34 0.72 32.13
C THR A 204 49.03 -0.59 32.56
N GLU A 205 50.25 -0.51 33.15
CA GLU A 205 50.99 -1.68 33.63
C GLU A 205 50.22 -2.50 34.72
N GLU A 206 49.44 -1.81 35.54
CA GLU A 206 48.59 -2.47 36.55
C GLU A 206 47.45 -3.29 35.91
N GLU A 207 46.94 -2.80 34.80
CA GLU A 207 45.88 -3.48 34.03
C GLU A 207 46.43 -4.75 33.35
N GLN A 208 47.68 -4.75 32.92
CA GLN A 208 48.31 -5.93 32.34
C GLN A 208 48.45 -7.11 33.36
N LYS A 209 48.80 -6.80 34.60
CA LYS A 209 48.84 -7.84 35.69
C LYS A 209 47.49 -8.47 35.99
N LEU A 210 46.38 -7.73 35.78
CA LEU A 210 45.05 -8.26 35.92
C LEU A 210 44.71 -9.23 34.78
N LEU A 211 45.15 -8.95 33.56
CA LEU A 211 44.97 -9.88 32.42
C LEU A 211 45.69 -11.20 32.61
N ASP A 212 46.91 -11.18 33.12
CA ASP A 212 47.72 -12.38 33.31
C ASP A 212 47.10 -13.34 34.34
N ASN A 213 46.23 -12.83 35.21
CA ASN A 213 45.50 -13.66 36.21
C ASN A 213 44.01 -13.90 35.85
N GLU A 214 43.57 -13.55 34.65
CA GLU A 214 42.15 -13.64 34.27
C GLU A 214 41.53 -15.02 34.50
N ASN A 215 42.21 -16.08 34.05
CA ASN A 215 41.69 -17.45 34.17
C ASN A 215 41.44 -17.84 35.62
N LYS A 216 42.37 -17.43 36.52
CA LYS A 216 42.22 -17.67 37.94
C LYS A 216 41.03 -16.95 38.56
N TYR A 217 40.76 -15.73 38.13
CA TYR A 217 39.56 -14.97 38.58
C TYR A 217 38.27 -15.51 37.98
N ARG A 218 38.28 -15.97 36.73
CA ARG A 218 37.14 -16.61 36.08
C ARG A 218 36.74 -17.90 36.78
N GLU A 219 37.71 -18.81 37.00
CA GLU A 219 37.46 -20.09 37.72
C GLU A 219 36.95 -19.83 39.14
N GLY A 220 37.51 -18.83 39.84
CA GLY A 220 37.06 -18.44 41.17
C GLY A 220 35.61 -17.96 41.18
N ARG A 221 35.22 -17.13 40.19
CA ARG A 221 33.82 -16.62 40.03
C ARG A 221 32.85 -17.76 39.73
N ASP A 222 33.19 -18.65 38.80
CA ASP A 222 32.27 -19.72 38.36
C ASP A 222 32.01 -20.68 39.52
N LYS A 223 33.02 -21.02 40.33
CA LYS A 223 32.83 -21.83 41.56
C LYS A 223 31.88 -21.15 42.54
N ILE A 224 31.97 -19.83 42.71
CA ILE A 224 31.12 -19.10 43.65
C ILE A 224 29.66 -19.04 43.12
N VAL A 225 29.46 -18.87 41.80
CA VAL A 225 28.12 -18.87 41.17
C VAL A 225 27.46 -20.26 41.34
N ASP A 226 28.23 -21.35 41.15
CA ASP A 226 27.73 -22.72 41.34
C ASP A 226 27.31 -22.97 42.80
N GLU A 227 28.09 -22.48 43.78
CA GLU A 227 27.72 -22.56 45.21
C GLU A 227 26.44 -21.79 45.55
N ILE A 228 26.19 -20.61 44.90
CA ILE A 228 24.96 -19.84 45.08
C ILE A 228 23.76 -20.59 44.49
N ASN A 229 23.88 -21.15 43.26
CA ASN A 229 22.80 -21.90 42.63
C ASN A 229 22.39 -23.14 43.43
N VAL A 230 23.37 -23.86 44.00
CA VAL A 230 23.11 -25.00 44.89
C VAL A 230 22.38 -24.54 46.15
N SER A 231 22.78 -23.41 46.74
CA SER A 231 22.13 -22.84 47.90
C SER A 231 20.68 -22.40 47.64
N ASP A 232 20.41 -21.77 46.49
CA ASP A 232 19.06 -21.37 46.06
C ASP A 232 18.12 -22.57 45.86
N LEU A 233 18.62 -23.64 45.22
CA LEU A 233 17.88 -24.90 45.10
C LEU A 233 17.59 -25.55 46.44
N ALA A 234 18.54 -25.48 47.38
CA ALA A 234 18.33 -25.97 48.75
C ALA A 234 17.26 -25.15 49.50
N ILE A 235 17.26 -23.80 49.32
CA ILE A 235 16.27 -22.92 49.91
C ILE A 235 14.87 -23.17 49.30
N GLN A 236 14.75 -23.32 47.99
CA GLN A 236 13.47 -23.59 47.31
C GLN A 236 12.91 -24.98 47.71
N GLY A 237 13.74 -26.01 47.75
CA GLY A 237 13.34 -27.35 48.23
C GLY A 237 12.79 -27.30 49.66
N ARG A 238 13.46 -26.57 50.55
CA ARG A 238 13.04 -26.42 51.98
C ARG A 238 11.79 -25.54 52.14
N LEU A 239 11.54 -24.61 51.22
CA LEU A 239 10.30 -23.83 51.17
C LEU A 239 9.08 -24.66 50.76
N LEU A 240 9.25 -25.65 49.86
CA LEU A 240 8.20 -26.61 49.49
C LEU A 240 7.86 -27.58 50.64
N GLU A 241 8.86 -28.07 51.40
CA GLU A 241 8.64 -28.90 52.58
C GLU A 241 7.98 -28.20 53.72
N LYS A 242 8.04 -26.84 53.75
CA LYS A 242 7.45 -26.02 54.85
C LYS A 242 5.93 -26.20 54.96
N THR A 243 5.23 -26.62 53.95
CA THR A 243 3.80 -26.88 53.98
C THR A 243 3.42 -28.18 54.72
N GLU A 244 4.32 -29.14 54.83
CA GLU A 244 4.06 -30.40 55.51
C GLU A 244 4.74 -30.54 56.89
N LEU A 245 5.71 -29.71 57.22
CA LEU A 245 6.61 -29.93 58.35
C LEU A 245 6.58 -28.79 59.38
N GLN A 246 5.38 -28.27 59.70
CA GLN A 246 5.24 -27.18 60.70
C GLN A 246 5.97 -27.43 62.02
N LYS A 247 6.20 -28.64 62.42
CA LYS A 247 6.95 -29.02 63.63
C LYS A 247 8.47 -28.94 63.51
N GLN A 248 9.01 -28.91 62.28
CA GLN A 248 10.44 -28.78 62.03
C GLN A 248 10.87 -27.36 61.63
N ILE A 249 9.91 -26.42 61.61
CA ILE A 249 10.12 -25.05 61.15
C ILE A 249 11.27 -24.35 61.86
N ASN A 250 11.34 -24.48 63.19
CA ASN A 250 12.36 -23.75 63.95
C ASN A 250 13.81 -24.24 63.62
N MET A 251 13.95 -25.51 63.32
CA MET A 251 15.28 -26.04 62.89
C MET A 251 15.58 -25.63 61.45
N LEU A 252 14.57 -25.67 60.56
CA LEU A 252 14.71 -25.27 59.16
C LEU A 252 14.92 -23.75 59.03
N ASP A 253 14.27 -22.94 59.83
CA ASP A 253 14.48 -21.49 59.82
C ASP A 253 15.88 -21.10 60.28
N ALA A 254 16.47 -21.81 61.24
CA ALA A 254 17.87 -21.61 61.63
C ALA A 254 18.84 -22.04 60.50
N GLU A 255 18.56 -23.16 59.81
CA GLU A 255 19.33 -23.58 58.65
C GLU A 255 19.18 -22.63 57.48
N ILE A 256 17.96 -22.18 57.18
CA ILE A 256 17.68 -21.15 56.14
C ILE A 256 18.43 -19.85 56.46
N THR A 257 18.44 -19.43 57.72
CA THR A 257 19.17 -18.24 58.15
C THR A 257 20.68 -18.40 57.93
N ALA A 258 21.21 -19.55 58.30
CA ALA A 258 22.62 -19.86 58.03
C ALA A 258 22.97 -19.94 56.53
N ILE A 259 22.05 -20.53 55.72
CA ILE A 259 22.19 -20.57 54.25
C ILE A 259 22.12 -19.15 53.66
N LYS A 260 21.17 -18.31 54.08
CA LYS A 260 21.05 -16.90 53.66
C LYS A 260 22.26 -16.05 54.03
N THR A 261 22.85 -16.31 55.18
CA THR A 261 24.07 -15.61 55.61
C THR A 261 25.23 -16.00 54.70
N LYS A 262 25.36 -17.33 54.42
CA LYS A 262 26.36 -17.83 53.49
C LYS A 262 26.15 -17.37 52.04
N GLU A 263 24.89 -17.30 51.61
CA GLU A 263 24.52 -16.74 50.31
C GLU A 263 24.92 -15.27 50.19
N ALA A 264 24.66 -14.46 51.23
CA ALA A 264 25.07 -13.07 51.27
C ALA A 264 26.61 -12.90 51.20
N GLU A 265 27.36 -13.74 51.92
CA GLU A 265 28.82 -13.75 51.83
C GLU A 265 29.32 -14.16 50.42
N LEU A 266 28.68 -15.16 49.82
CA LEU A 266 29.00 -15.64 48.46
C LEU A 266 28.65 -14.58 47.43
N ASN A 267 27.50 -13.90 47.53
CA ASN A 267 27.10 -12.79 46.67
C ASN A 267 28.09 -11.62 46.75
N GLU A 268 28.57 -11.29 47.99
CA GLU A 268 29.62 -10.27 48.13
C GLU A 268 30.92 -10.67 47.45
N ARG A 269 31.31 -11.96 47.58
CA ARG A 269 32.50 -12.50 46.89
C ARG A 269 32.32 -12.47 45.36
N VAL A 270 31.13 -12.85 44.83
CA VAL A 270 30.79 -12.74 43.43
C VAL A 270 30.84 -11.25 42.98
N ALA A 271 30.23 -10.33 43.72
CA ALA A 271 30.27 -8.93 43.36
C ALA A 271 31.69 -8.34 43.31
N ARG A 272 32.60 -8.85 44.22
CA ARG A 272 34.02 -8.50 44.13
C ARG A 272 34.70 -9.12 42.92
N ALA A 273 34.42 -10.40 42.62
CA ALA A 273 34.95 -11.06 41.44
C ALA A 273 34.43 -10.43 40.15
N ASP A 274 33.16 -10.08 40.10
CA ASP A 274 32.56 -9.39 38.93
C ASP A 274 33.18 -8.02 38.68
N LYS A 275 33.50 -7.25 39.73
CA LYS A 275 34.24 -5.97 39.54
C LYS A 275 35.62 -6.20 38.92
N VAL A 276 36.35 -7.22 39.37
CA VAL A 276 37.65 -7.60 38.79
C VAL A 276 37.46 -8.07 37.33
N PHE A 277 36.43 -8.89 37.09
CA PHE A 277 36.12 -9.40 35.76
C PHE A 277 35.72 -8.32 34.77
N VAL A 278 34.87 -7.35 35.21
CA VAL A 278 34.56 -6.16 34.41
C VAL A 278 35.84 -5.40 34.08
N ARG A 279 36.74 -5.22 35.07
CA ARG A 279 38.02 -4.52 34.86
C ARG A 279 38.92 -5.29 33.88
N ILE A 280 39.02 -6.62 33.99
CA ILE A 280 39.74 -7.46 33.04
C ILE A 280 39.14 -7.33 31.64
N ASN A 281 37.80 -7.35 31.51
CA ASN A 281 37.15 -7.20 30.22
C ASN A 281 37.38 -5.81 29.61
N GLU A 282 37.39 -4.74 30.44
CA GLU A 282 37.76 -3.39 30.00
C GLU A 282 39.20 -3.36 29.49
N ILE A 283 40.13 -4.01 30.19
CA ILE A 283 41.53 -4.11 29.81
C ILE A 283 41.68 -4.94 28.52
N LYS A 284 40.97 -6.10 28.42
CA LYS A 284 40.93 -6.90 27.18
C LYS A 284 40.41 -6.10 25.98
N LYS A 285 39.33 -5.33 26.20
CA LYS A 285 38.83 -4.42 25.16
C LYS A 285 39.89 -3.41 24.75
N LYS A 286 40.72 -2.95 25.70
CA LYS A 286 41.83 -2.02 25.43
C LYS A 286 42.98 -2.67 24.67
N THR A 287 43.33 -3.92 24.99
CA THR A 287 44.42 -4.66 24.33
C THR A 287 44.01 -5.27 22.99
N ASN A 288 42.70 -5.52 22.77
CA ASN A 288 42.19 -6.08 21.52
C ASN A 288 41.94 -5.04 20.40
N LYS A 289 42.61 -3.87 20.48
CA LYS A 289 42.49 -2.80 19.48
C LYS A 289 42.63 -3.26 18.03
N ASP A 290 43.47 -4.25 17.77
CA ASP A 290 43.68 -4.72 16.42
C ASP A 290 42.53 -5.59 15.92
N ASN A 291 41.94 -6.38 16.81
CA ASN A 291 40.74 -7.16 16.49
C ASN A 291 39.52 -6.26 16.28
N GLU A 292 39.33 -5.23 17.15
CA GLU A 292 38.25 -4.25 17.01
C GLU A 292 38.44 -3.38 15.73
N LYS A 293 39.67 -3.00 15.39
CA LYS A 293 39.97 -2.31 14.12
C LYS A 293 39.67 -3.20 12.91
N LEU A 294 40.03 -4.50 12.98
CA LEU A 294 39.73 -5.44 11.92
C LEU A 294 38.22 -5.66 11.79
N GLU A 295 37.50 -5.80 12.92
CA GLU A 295 36.04 -5.92 12.92
C GLU A 295 35.39 -4.64 12.38
N LEU A 296 35.86 -3.45 12.78
CA LEU A 296 35.38 -2.18 12.25
C LEU A 296 35.62 -2.09 10.73
N ALA A 297 36.82 -2.45 10.27
CA ALA A 297 37.13 -2.49 8.84
C ALA A 297 36.21 -3.44 8.06
N ASN A 298 35.97 -4.63 8.61
CA ASN A 298 35.07 -5.61 8.02
C ASN A 298 33.62 -5.11 7.97
N LYS A 299 33.12 -4.52 9.07
CA LYS A 299 31.76 -3.94 9.12
C LYS A 299 31.62 -2.73 8.18
N THR A 300 32.67 -1.89 8.08
CA THR A 300 32.69 -0.77 7.14
C THR A 300 32.65 -1.26 5.69
N SER A 301 33.44 -2.28 5.35
CA SER A 301 33.39 -2.90 4.02
C SER A 301 32.02 -3.52 3.71
N LEU A 302 31.41 -4.19 4.69
CA LEU A 302 30.07 -4.76 4.54
C LEU A 302 29.00 -3.68 4.37
N LEU A 303 29.11 -2.55 5.08
CA LEU A 303 28.24 -1.40 4.93
C LEU A 303 28.33 -0.84 3.50
N GLN A 304 29.54 -0.60 2.99
CA GLN A 304 29.76 -0.10 1.63
C GLN A 304 29.15 -1.06 0.58
N LYS A 305 29.33 -2.37 0.78
CA LYS A 305 28.71 -3.39 -0.09
C LYS A 305 27.19 -3.32 -0.03
N THR A 306 26.60 -3.21 1.16
CA THR A 306 25.15 -3.11 1.35
C THR A 306 24.57 -1.84 0.73
N GLU A 307 25.28 -0.71 0.84
CA GLU A 307 24.90 0.55 0.17
C GLU A 307 24.93 0.42 -1.35
N SER A 308 25.97 -0.24 -1.88
CA SER A 308 26.04 -0.54 -3.31
C SER A 308 24.89 -1.41 -3.78
N GLU A 309 24.51 -2.46 -3.03
CA GLU A 309 23.36 -3.32 -3.34
C GLU A 309 22.04 -2.55 -3.30
N ILE A 310 21.85 -1.63 -2.35
CA ILE A 310 20.69 -0.73 -2.31
C ILE A 310 20.63 0.13 -3.57
N ASN A 311 21.75 0.75 -3.96
CA ASN A 311 21.81 1.60 -5.14
C ASN A 311 21.54 0.81 -6.43
N ILE A 312 22.12 -0.38 -6.57
CA ILE A 312 21.84 -1.28 -7.70
C ILE A 312 20.35 -1.65 -7.75
N SER A 313 19.73 -1.92 -6.60
CA SER A 313 18.30 -2.25 -6.52
C SER A 313 17.44 -1.06 -6.93
N LYS A 314 17.78 0.17 -6.51
CA LYS A 314 17.09 1.40 -6.91
C LYS A 314 17.19 1.64 -8.43
N GLU A 315 18.36 1.45 -9.00
CA GLU A 315 18.55 1.57 -10.46
C GLU A 315 17.74 0.51 -11.24
N LYS A 316 17.69 -0.73 -10.76
CA LYS A 316 16.82 -1.76 -11.35
C LYS A 316 15.33 -1.37 -11.29
N ILE A 317 14.87 -0.80 -10.18
CA ILE A 317 13.50 -0.29 -10.06
C ILE A 317 13.21 0.78 -11.12
N LYS A 318 14.13 1.73 -11.32
CA LYS A 318 13.99 2.77 -12.36
C LYS A 318 13.91 2.16 -13.76
N ILE A 319 14.73 1.15 -14.04
CA ILE A 319 14.70 0.44 -15.33
C ILE A 319 13.36 -0.26 -15.54
N ILE A 320 12.82 -0.92 -14.50
CA ILE A 320 11.51 -1.58 -14.58
C ILE A 320 10.42 -0.54 -14.86
N TYR A 321 10.43 0.61 -14.17
CA TYR A 321 9.49 1.70 -14.42
C TYR A 321 9.59 2.24 -15.85
N LYS A 322 10.80 2.47 -16.36
CA LYS A 322 11.05 2.94 -17.72
C LYS A 322 10.57 1.98 -18.80
N ASN A 323 10.65 0.66 -18.53
CA ASN A 323 10.25 -0.39 -19.46
C ASN A 323 8.77 -0.81 -19.31
N SER A 324 7.99 -0.12 -18.47
CA SER A 324 6.56 -0.35 -18.36
C SER A 324 5.81 0.27 -19.54
N LYS A 325 4.60 -0.25 -19.81
CA LYS A 325 3.73 0.26 -20.87
C LYS A 325 2.95 1.48 -20.40
N LEU A 326 3.63 2.53 -19.99
CA LEU A 326 2.99 3.79 -19.61
C LEU A 326 2.70 4.64 -20.84
N PRO A 327 1.69 5.54 -20.81
CA PRO A 327 1.49 6.57 -21.82
C PRO A 327 2.76 7.39 -22.08
N ALA A 328 2.92 7.90 -23.30
CA ALA A 328 4.09 8.66 -23.69
C ALA A 328 4.33 9.85 -22.78
N GLY A 329 5.56 10.02 -22.29
CA GLY A 329 5.96 11.08 -21.40
C GLY A 329 5.61 10.88 -19.93
N LEU A 330 4.80 9.86 -19.58
CA LEU A 330 4.50 9.53 -18.19
C LEU A 330 5.59 8.65 -17.60
N GLU A 331 6.18 9.07 -16.48
CA GLU A 331 7.24 8.38 -15.78
C GLU A 331 6.90 8.19 -14.31
N ILE A 332 7.34 7.08 -13.73
CA ILE A 332 7.22 6.81 -12.29
C ILE A 332 8.61 6.95 -11.68
N GLY A 333 8.75 7.83 -10.68
CA GLY A 333 9.89 7.91 -9.80
C GLY A 333 9.72 7.08 -8.52
N GLU A 334 10.64 7.22 -7.58
CA GLU A 334 10.58 6.49 -6.30
C GLU A 334 9.34 6.87 -5.48
N ASP A 335 9.03 8.16 -5.38
CA ASP A 335 7.87 8.72 -4.67
C ASP A 335 7.19 9.83 -5.51
N GLU A 336 7.42 9.89 -6.80
CA GLU A 336 6.88 10.92 -7.68
C GLU A 336 6.37 10.35 -9.00
N ILE A 337 5.45 11.07 -9.60
CA ILE A 337 4.97 10.84 -10.95
C ILE A 337 5.38 12.05 -11.78
N LYS A 338 5.99 11.82 -12.93
CA LYS A 338 6.44 12.87 -13.84
C LYS A 338 5.73 12.76 -15.17
N LEU A 339 5.51 13.90 -15.80
CA LEU A 339 5.12 14.00 -17.19
C LEU A 339 6.17 14.83 -17.93
N ASN A 340 6.73 14.29 -19.01
CA ASN A 340 7.80 14.92 -19.79
C ASN A 340 9.02 15.34 -18.94
N GLY A 341 9.35 14.55 -17.90
CA GLY A 341 10.46 14.81 -16.98
C GLY A 341 10.14 15.77 -15.83
N PHE A 342 8.97 16.40 -15.80
CA PHE A 342 8.52 17.33 -14.75
C PHE A 342 7.53 16.68 -13.80
N SER A 343 7.66 16.93 -12.50
CA SER A 343 6.71 16.44 -11.49
C SER A 343 5.31 17.03 -11.72
N PHE A 344 4.27 16.29 -11.34
CA PHE A 344 2.87 16.74 -11.44
C PHE A 344 2.54 17.98 -10.59
N ASP A 345 3.35 18.31 -9.61
CA ASP A 345 3.24 19.52 -8.80
C ASP A 345 3.96 20.72 -9.42
N ASN A 346 4.68 20.52 -10.53
CA ASN A 346 5.35 21.59 -11.27
C ASN A 346 4.39 22.25 -12.26
N THR A 347 4.41 23.57 -12.30
CA THR A 347 3.62 24.40 -13.24
C THR A 347 4.13 24.37 -14.69
N THR A 348 5.21 23.64 -14.97
CA THR A 348 5.81 23.56 -16.31
C THR A 348 4.97 22.76 -17.31
N ASN A 349 4.28 21.70 -16.82
CA ASN A 349 3.32 20.97 -17.65
C ASN A 349 2.00 21.76 -17.76
N SER A 350 1.43 21.85 -18.95
CA SER A 350 0.08 22.38 -19.09
C SER A 350 -0.93 21.41 -18.45
N GLU A 351 -2.00 21.94 -17.86
CA GLU A 351 -3.05 21.10 -17.30
C GLU A 351 -3.65 20.17 -18.35
N SER A 352 -3.83 20.65 -19.58
CA SER A 352 -4.36 19.85 -20.69
C SER A 352 -3.44 18.68 -21.07
N GLU A 353 -2.13 18.84 -21.14
CA GLU A 353 -1.19 17.75 -21.39
C GLU A 353 -1.27 16.69 -20.27
N THR A 354 -1.36 17.15 -19.03
CA THR A 354 -1.48 16.29 -17.87
C THR A 354 -2.78 15.48 -17.92
N TRP A 355 -3.90 16.11 -18.24
CA TRP A 355 -5.19 15.42 -18.38
C TRP A 355 -5.18 14.41 -19.52
N LEU A 356 -4.60 14.74 -20.67
CA LEU A 356 -4.50 13.80 -21.80
C LEU A 356 -3.71 12.56 -21.43
N ALA A 357 -2.56 12.70 -20.75
CA ALA A 357 -1.77 11.58 -20.28
C ALA A 357 -2.54 10.70 -19.27
N ILE A 358 -3.32 11.33 -18.37
CA ILE A 358 -4.15 10.60 -17.41
C ILE A 358 -5.30 9.86 -18.10
N ILE A 359 -5.98 10.50 -19.07
CA ILE A 359 -7.06 9.89 -19.84
C ILE A 359 -6.51 8.69 -20.65
N GLU A 360 -5.36 8.84 -21.30
CA GLU A 360 -4.72 7.73 -22.02
C GLU A 360 -4.37 6.58 -21.08
N LEU A 361 -3.84 6.88 -19.88
CA LEU A 361 -3.59 5.87 -18.86
C LEU A 361 -4.88 5.15 -18.45
N MET A 362 -5.95 5.90 -18.17
CA MET A 362 -7.25 5.31 -17.80
C MET A 362 -7.80 4.40 -18.91
N CYS A 363 -7.70 4.82 -20.16
CA CYS A 363 -8.09 4.00 -21.31
C CYS A 363 -7.25 2.73 -21.41
N GLN A 364 -5.97 2.81 -21.13
CA GLN A 364 -5.04 1.70 -21.24
C GLN A 364 -5.21 0.65 -20.14
N ILE A 365 -5.46 1.09 -18.89
CA ILE A 365 -5.58 0.18 -17.73
C ILE A 365 -6.99 -0.39 -17.56
N SER A 366 -8.01 0.27 -18.09
CA SER A 366 -9.39 -0.16 -17.97
C SER A 366 -9.72 -1.21 -19.04
N ASP A 367 -10.09 -2.41 -18.60
CA ASP A 367 -10.69 -3.43 -19.50
C ASP A 367 -12.15 -3.08 -19.81
N ASN A 368 -12.77 -2.18 -19.04
CA ASN A 368 -14.13 -1.70 -19.28
C ASN A 368 -14.15 -0.64 -20.38
N GLU A 369 -15.21 -0.65 -21.17
CA GLU A 369 -15.39 0.37 -22.22
C GLU A 369 -15.69 1.76 -21.65
N LEU A 370 -16.38 1.85 -20.49
CA LEU A 370 -16.81 3.12 -19.92
C LEU A 370 -15.63 3.90 -19.32
N ILE A 371 -15.50 5.15 -19.76
CA ILE A 371 -14.58 6.15 -19.19
C ILE A 371 -15.36 7.41 -18.85
N PHE A 372 -15.29 7.85 -17.59
CA PHE A 372 -15.81 9.14 -17.17
C PHE A 372 -14.68 10.17 -17.01
N ILE A 373 -14.63 11.16 -17.87
CA ILE A 373 -13.53 12.13 -17.91
C ILE A 373 -13.77 13.40 -17.05
N GLY A 374 -14.94 13.51 -16.41
CA GLY A 374 -15.25 14.65 -15.55
C GLY A 374 -15.96 15.81 -16.27
N SER A 375 -15.63 17.05 -15.90
CA SER A 375 -16.25 18.25 -16.49
C SER A 375 -15.56 18.66 -17.79
N LEU A 376 -16.32 18.78 -18.88
CA LEU A 376 -15.78 19.19 -20.18
C LEU A 376 -15.51 20.70 -20.27
N SER A 377 -15.98 21.49 -19.31
CA SER A 377 -15.70 22.92 -19.26
C SER A 377 -14.22 23.26 -19.03
N GLU A 378 -13.46 22.30 -18.56
CA GLU A 378 -12.01 22.43 -18.30
C GLU A 378 -11.16 22.19 -19.57
N TYR A 379 -11.79 21.74 -20.69
CA TYR A 379 -11.10 21.37 -21.93
C TYR A 379 -11.46 22.34 -23.06
N ASP A 380 -10.44 22.89 -23.72
CA ASP A 380 -10.62 23.61 -24.98
C ASP A 380 -10.94 22.64 -26.14
N GLU A 381 -11.28 23.20 -27.30
CA GLU A 381 -11.68 22.37 -28.44
C GLU A 381 -10.56 21.47 -28.95
N GLU A 382 -9.30 21.96 -28.95
CA GLU A 382 -8.15 21.16 -29.39
C GLU A 382 -7.93 19.96 -28.45
N THR A 383 -8.00 20.19 -27.12
CA THR A 383 -7.89 19.14 -26.13
C THR A 383 -9.02 18.11 -26.25
N ARG A 384 -10.26 18.54 -26.53
CA ARG A 384 -11.40 17.63 -26.77
C ARG A 384 -11.14 16.70 -27.96
N GLN A 385 -10.62 17.23 -29.09
CA GLN A 385 -10.29 16.42 -30.26
C GLN A 385 -9.18 15.41 -29.96
N LYS A 386 -8.18 15.78 -29.15
CA LYS A 386 -7.14 14.85 -28.67
C LYS A 386 -7.73 13.77 -27.75
N VAL A 387 -8.66 14.12 -26.87
CA VAL A 387 -9.38 13.13 -26.02
C VAL A 387 -10.12 12.13 -26.88
N ILE A 388 -10.89 12.60 -27.90
CA ILE A 388 -11.59 11.71 -28.83
C ILE A 388 -10.60 10.77 -29.52
N ALA A 389 -9.47 11.28 -30.02
CA ALA A 389 -8.48 10.48 -30.70
C ALA A 389 -7.85 9.40 -29.77
N ILE A 390 -7.63 9.73 -28.50
CA ILE A 390 -7.14 8.79 -27.49
C ILE A 390 -8.19 7.71 -27.22
N THR A 391 -9.42 8.09 -26.95
CA THR A 391 -10.50 7.17 -26.58
C THR A 391 -10.90 6.24 -27.73
N ASP A 392 -10.91 6.74 -28.96
CA ASP A 392 -11.10 5.92 -30.17
C ASP A 392 -9.99 4.86 -30.34
N LYS A 393 -8.73 5.23 -30.06
CA LYS A 393 -7.58 4.30 -30.13
C LYS A 393 -7.77 3.08 -29.22
N TYR A 394 -8.48 3.24 -28.10
CA TYR A 394 -8.71 2.20 -27.10
C TYR A 394 -10.15 1.67 -27.11
N ASP A 395 -10.97 2.06 -28.08
CA ASP A 395 -12.40 1.66 -28.21
C ASP A 395 -13.19 1.91 -26.92
N LYS A 396 -13.17 3.19 -26.46
CA LYS A 396 -13.78 3.58 -25.18
C LYS A 396 -15.07 4.36 -25.37
N PHE A 397 -16.08 4.00 -24.57
CA PHE A 397 -17.33 4.74 -24.42
C PHE A 397 -17.14 5.88 -23.41
N VAL A 398 -17.18 7.13 -23.87
CA VAL A 398 -16.77 8.29 -23.09
C VAL A 398 -17.97 9.11 -22.64
N ILE A 399 -18.02 9.40 -21.35
CA ILE A 399 -19.00 10.28 -20.72
C ILE A 399 -18.28 11.50 -20.13
N ALA A 400 -18.86 12.68 -20.36
CA ALA A 400 -18.44 13.92 -19.71
C ALA A 400 -19.66 14.71 -19.22
N THR A 401 -19.43 15.70 -18.38
CA THR A 401 -20.49 16.61 -17.91
C THR A 401 -20.17 18.06 -18.21
N LYS A 402 -21.19 18.88 -18.42
CA LYS A 402 -21.07 20.33 -18.53
C LYS A 402 -22.22 21.02 -17.76
N VAL A 403 -21.92 22.12 -17.13
CA VAL A 403 -22.96 23.00 -16.52
C VAL A 403 -23.48 23.96 -17.57
N GLU A 404 -24.78 23.93 -17.78
CA GLU A 404 -25.48 24.84 -18.66
C GLU A 404 -26.72 25.38 -17.91
N SER A 405 -26.74 26.67 -17.60
CA SER A 405 -27.74 27.27 -16.70
C SER A 405 -29.17 27.24 -17.27
N GLU A 406 -29.29 27.20 -18.59
CA GLU A 406 -30.57 27.23 -19.29
C GLU A 406 -31.20 25.83 -19.43
N VAL A 407 -30.41 24.76 -19.27
CA VAL A 407 -30.88 23.37 -19.43
C VAL A 407 -31.38 22.84 -18.09
N ASN A 408 -32.68 22.74 -17.93
CA ASN A 408 -33.34 22.36 -16.67
C ASN A 408 -33.26 20.85 -16.37
N GLU A 409 -33.43 20.01 -17.39
CA GLU A 409 -33.32 18.56 -17.32
C GLU A 409 -32.04 18.08 -18.05
N PRO A 410 -31.42 17.00 -17.65
CA PRO A 410 -30.22 16.51 -18.33
C PRO A 410 -30.50 16.14 -19.80
N GLU A 411 -29.69 16.64 -20.68
CA GLU A 411 -29.67 16.32 -22.11
C GLU A 411 -28.32 15.71 -22.49
N ILE A 412 -28.34 14.83 -23.49
CA ILE A 412 -27.12 14.20 -24.01
C ILE A 412 -26.79 14.81 -25.39
N ILE A 413 -25.60 15.33 -25.52
CA ILE A 413 -25.07 15.83 -26.80
C ILE A 413 -23.78 15.05 -27.09
N THR A 414 -23.64 14.52 -28.30
CA THR A 414 -22.41 13.83 -28.71
C THR A 414 -21.48 14.77 -29.46
N ILE A 415 -20.24 14.87 -28.97
CA ILE A 415 -19.15 15.58 -29.66
C ILE A 415 -18.35 14.55 -30.42
N ILE A 416 -18.40 14.62 -31.76
CA ILE A 416 -17.68 13.70 -32.65
C ILE A 416 -16.39 14.33 -33.17
N LYS A 417 -15.50 13.49 -33.69
CA LYS A 417 -14.28 13.93 -34.37
C LYS A 417 -14.63 14.78 -35.59
N LYS A 418 -13.99 15.93 -35.69
CA LYS A 418 -14.05 16.79 -36.87
C LYS A 418 -13.11 16.33 -37.98
#